data_eef1a7d6321ca5dce7e2aa793599e37f
#
_entry.id   eef1a7d6321ca5dce7e2aa793599e37f
#
_cell.length_a   1.000
_cell.length_b   1.000
_cell.length_c   1.000
_cell.angle_alpha   90.00
_cell.angle_beta   90.00
_cell.angle_gamma   90.00
#
_symmetry.space_group_name_H-M   'P 1'
#
loop_
_entity.id
_entity.type
_entity.pdbx_description
1 polymer ?
#
loop_
_entity_poly.entity_id
_entity_poly.type
_entity_poly.pdbx_seq_one_letter_code
_entity_poly.pdbx_strand_id
1 'polypeptide(L)'
;MTDPKLELRQKILSKIQPPRIGPNKTEAVPDAEHLQTERLQAAIDALSAAGGGVLVFPAGVYRTGALHLKSGVELHLASPKTLLAFTPEEPERNYPLVLSHWEASPCYNYSALLYARDAHDIAVTGCGTLDGGADRDHWWNWHHQVEDSWSADKPDLQLAARKALRRMNEEGVPVPERIFGRGHFLRPNFVQFLRCERVLLQVVTLHNSPMWQLNPVQCRSVIVDGLTLSSHGANNDGCDPESCSGVWIKNCRFDTGDDCISLKSGRDRDGRLANIPCAA
;
A
#
# COMPACT_ATOMS: atom_id res chain seq x y z
N MET A 1 -22.84 34.37 10.56
CA MET A 1 -21.55 33.92 11.10
C MET A 1 -21.31 32.54 10.53
N THR A 2 -20.25 32.36 9.79
CA THR A 2 -19.86 31.05 9.26
C THR A 2 -19.37 30.17 10.42
N ASP A 3 -19.69 28.87 10.37
CA ASP A 3 -19.23 27.90 11.38
C ASP A 3 -17.68 27.79 11.30
N PRO A 4 -16.94 28.07 12.39
CA PRO A 4 -15.48 27.97 12.40
C PRO A 4 -14.94 26.59 11.99
N LYS A 5 -15.71 25.52 12.25
CA LYS A 5 -15.36 24.17 11.83
C LYS A 5 -15.46 24.00 10.31
N LEU A 6 -16.45 24.64 9.68
CA LEU A 6 -16.62 24.61 8.23
C LEU A 6 -15.49 25.39 7.54
N GLU A 7 -15.10 26.53 8.07
CA GLU A 7 -13.97 27.33 7.56
C GLU A 7 -12.65 26.57 7.66
N LEU A 8 -12.38 25.93 8.82
CA LEU A 8 -11.19 25.11 9.01
C LEU A 8 -11.17 23.92 8.02
N ARG A 9 -12.31 23.23 7.85
CA ARG A 9 -12.43 22.14 6.87
C ARG A 9 -12.13 22.62 5.46
N GLN A 10 -12.71 23.74 5.03
CA GLN A 10 -12.46 24.33 3.72
C GLN A 10 -10.98 24.68 3.52
N LYS A 11 -10.35 25.27 4.54
CA LYS A 11 -8.92 25.61 4.52
C LYS A 11 -8.04 24.38 4.38
N ILE A 12 -8.37 23.27 5.05
CA ILE A 12 -7.64 22.01 4.93
C ILE A 12 -7.82 21.43 3.52
N LEU A 13 -9.07 21.32 3.06
CA LEU A 13 -9.38 20.73 1.75
C LEU A 13 -8.77 21.54 0.58
N SER A 14 -8.66 22.86 0.71
CA SER A 14 -8.03 23.69 -0.33
C SER A 14 -6.54 23.43 -0.51
N LYS A 15 -5.86 22.81 0.45
CA LYS A 15 -4.45 22.42 0.36
C LYS A 15 -4.24 21.07 -0.31
N ILE A 16 -5.29 20.23 -0.41
CA ILE A 16 -5.21 18.90 -0.99
C ILE A 16 -5.41 19.02 -2.50
N GLN A 17 -4.39 18.62 -3.25
CA GLN A 17 -4.40 18.71 -4.70
C GLN A 17 -4.50 17.31 -5.31
N PRO A 18 -5.38 17.09 -6.32
CA PRO A 18 -5.40 15.87 -7.08
C PRO A 18 -4.13 15.72 -7.92
N PRO A 19 -3.79 14.49 -8.33
CA PRO A 19 -2.65 14.25 -9.21
C PRO A 19 -2.87 14.87 -10.59
N ARG A 20 -1.74 15.19 -11.24
CA ARG A 20 -1.67 15.70 -12.62
C ARG A 20 -1.10 14.59 -13.50
N ILE A 21 -1.97 13.70 -13.96
CA ILE A 21 -1.58 12.57 -14.79
C ILE A 21 -1.22 13.06 -16.19
N GLY A 22 -0.17 12.46 -16.77
CA GLY A 22 0.26 12.80 -18.12
C GLY A 22 -0.74 12.35 -19.20
N PRO A 23 -0.58 12.83 -20.44
CA PRO A 23 -1.57 12.64 -21.50
C PRO A 23 -1.51 11.27 -22.20
N ASN A 24 -0.46 10.48 -21.95
CA ASN A 24 -0.24 9.23 -22.66
C ASN A 24 -1.21 8.14 -22.17
N LYS A 25 -1.46 7.15 -23.02
CA LYS A 25 -2.32 6.02 -22.70
C LYS A 25 -1.74 4.73 -23.26
N THR A 26 -1.72 3.70 -22.46
CA THR A 26 -1.35 2.32 -22.85
C THR A 26 -2.39 1.37 -22.30
N GLU A 27 -2.74 0.33 -23.05
CA GLU A 27 -3.65 -0.71 -22.57
C GLU A 27 -2.87 -1.98 -22.23
N ALA A 28 -3.13 -2.52 -21.05
CA ALA A 28 -2.65 -3.84 -20.68
C ALA A 28 -3.48 -4.93 -21.36
N VAL A 29 -2.86 -6.05 -21.65
CA VAL A 29 -3.55 -7.22 -22.22
C VAL A 29 -3.68 -8.26 -21.12
N PRO A 30 -4.91 -8.75 -20.84
CA PRO A 30 -5.12 -9.73 -19.77
C PRO A 30 -4.44 -11.07 -20.08
N ASP A 31 -3.90 -11.69 -19.04
CA ASP A 31 -3.37 -13.06 -19.08
C ASP A 31 -3.56 -13.69 -17.70
N ALA A 32 -4.49 -14.63 -17.60
CA ALA A 32 -4.81 -15.32 -16.36
C ALA A 32 -3.84 -16.47 -16.05
N GLU A 33 -3.01 -16.90 -16.99
CA GLU A 33 -2.14 -18.07 -16.85
C GLU A 33 -0.73 -17.70 -16.43
N HIS A 34 -0.20 -16.56 -16.96
CA HIS A 34 1.20 -16.20 -16.76
C HIS A 34 1.35 -14.92 -15.93
N LEU A 35 2.46 -14.83 -15.18
CA LEU A 35 2.84 -13.60 -14.51
C LEU A 35 3.27 -12.54 -15.53
N GLN A 36 2.70 -11.35 -15.37
CA GLN A 36 2.95 -10.20 -16.24
C GLN A 36 3.77 -9.09 -15.58
N THR A 37 4.38 -9.36 -14.44
CA THR A 37 5.04 -8.33 -13.61
C THR A 37 6.01 -7.46 -14.43
N GLU A 38 6.92 -8.07 -15.16
CA GLU A 38 7.92 -7.34 -15.96
C GLU A 38 7.27 -6.49 -17.06
N ARG A 39 6.25 -7.04 -17.73
CA ARG A 39 5.52 -6.35 -18.80
C ARG A 39 4.74 -5.16 -18.28
N LEU A 40 4.03 -5.33 -17.17
CA LEU A 40 3.27 -4.25 -16.53
C LEU A 40 4.20 -3.18 -15.96
N GLN A 41 5.30 -3.58 -15.35
CA GLN A 41 6.30 -2.63 -14.83
C GLN A 41 6.96 -1.85 -15.97
N ALA A 42 7.32 -2.50 -17.07
CA ALA A 42 7.87 -1.83 -18.24
C ALA A 42 6.90 -0.78 -18.83
N ALA A 43 5.59 -1.08 -18.84
CA ALA A 43 4.58 -0.12 -19.29
C ALA A 43 4.48 1.10 -18.34
N ILE A 44 4.53 0.87 -17.01
CA ILE A 44 4.57 1.96 -16.01
C ILE A 44 5.82 2.84 -16.22
N ASP A 45 6.98 2.21 -16.38
CA ASP A 45 8.26 2.90 -16.54
C ASP A 45 8.28 3.72 -17.85
N ALA A 46 7.76 3.16 -18.95
CA ALA A 46 7.65 3.83 -20.24
C ALA A 46 6.71 5.04 -20.19
N LEU A 47 5.54 4.89 -19.54
CA LEU A 47 4.61 6.01 -19.37
C LEU A 47 5.23 7.13 -18.55
N SER A 48 5.89 6.82 -17.44
CA SER A 48 6.57 7.84 -16.62
C SER A 48 7.69 8.55 -17.39
N ALA A 49 8.52 7.81 -18.12
CA ALA A 49 9.59 8.37 -18.95
C ALA A 49 9.05 9.27 -20.08
N ALA A 50 7.86 8.99 -20.58
CA ALA A 50 7.18 9.81 -21.60
C ALA A 50 6.44 11.03 -21.02
N GLY A 51 6.63 11.37 -19.76
CA GLY A 51 5.97 12.50 -19.10
C GLY A 51 4.64 12.16 -18.42
N GLY A 52 4.41 10.88 -18.17
CA GLY A 52 3.24 10.37 -17.47
C GLY A 52 2.11 9.90 -18.40
N GLY A 53 1.12 9.25 -17.80
CA GLY A 53 -0.03 8.74 -18.54
C GLY A 53 -0.79 7.67 -17.79
N VAL A 54 -1.74 7.05 -18.48
CA VAL A 54 -2.66 6.07 -17.93
C VAL A 54 -2.35 4.68 -18.47
N LEU A 55 -2.06 3.72 -17.59
CA LEU A 55 -2.07 2.30 -17.91
C LEU A 55 -3.47 1.76 -17.65
N VAL A 56 -4.19 1.46 -18.70
CA VAL A 56 -5.57 0.98 -18.64
C VAL A 56 -5.59 -0.54 -18.60
N PHE A 57 -6.37 -1.07 -17.68
CA PHE A 57 -6.65 -2.49 -17.54
C PHE A 57 -8.11 -2.75 -17.96
N PRO A 58 -8.39 -3.18 -19.21
CA PRO A 58 -9.70 -3.68 -19.61
C PRO A 58 -10.21 -4.85 -18.75
N ALA A 59 -11.43 -5.30 -18.99
CA ALA A 59 -11.97 -6.49 -18.33
C ALA A 59 -11.06 -7.70 -18.55
N GLY A 60 -10.71 -8.41 -17.47
CA GLY A 60 -9.87 -9.61 -17.51
C GLY A 60 -9.03 -9.77 -16.26
N VAL A 61 -8.27 -10.84 -16.21
CA VAL A 61 -7.37 -11.18 -15.10
C VAL A 61 -5.92 -10.86 -15.49
N TYR A 62 -5.23 -10.18 -14.58
CA TYR A 62 -3.83 -9.77 -14.73
C TYR A 62 -3.06 -10.30 -13.53
N ARG A 63 -2.28 -11.37 -13.71
CA ARG A 63 -1.44 -11.93 -12.64
C ARG A 63 -0.10 -11.20 -12.56
N THR A 64 0.26 -10.76 -11.38
CA THR A 64 1.49 -9.97 -11.18
C THR A 64 2.14 -10.24 -9.81
N GLY A 65 3.43 -9.96 -9.69
CA GLY A 65 4.10 -9.67 -8.43
C GLY A 65 4.01 -8.18 -8.10
N ALA A 66 4.94 -7.66 -7.31
CA ALA A 66 4.96 -6.24 -6.96
C ALA A 66 5.02 -5.33 -8.18
N LEU A 67 4.21 -4.26 -8.15
CA LEU A 67 4.27 -3.16 -9.12
C LEU A 67 4.71 -1.87 -8.43
N HIS A 68 5.67 -1.19 -9.03
CA HIS A 68 6.21 0.07 -8.52
C HIS A 68 5.71 1.24 -9.37
N LEU A 69 4.78 2.02 -8.83
CA LEU A 69 4.29 3.23 -9.48
C LEU A 69 5.38 4.29 -9.58
N LYS A 70 5.34 5.03 -10.66
CA LYS A 70 6.24 6.13 -10.99
C LYS A 70 5.46 7.44 -11.14
N SER A 71 6.18 8.56 -11.05
CA SER A 71 5.57 9.88 -11.16
C SER A 71 4.79 10.06 -12.46
N GLY A 72 3.64 10.70 -12.35
CA GLY A 72 2.75 11.02 -13.47
C GLY A 72 1.92 9.85 -13.99
N VAL A 73 1.92 8.68 -13.32
CA VAL A 73 1.26 7.47 -13.82
C VAL A 73 0.01 7.12 -13.02
N GLU A 74 -1.03 6.79 -13.76
CA GLU A 74 -2.29 6.22 -13.27
C GLU A 74 -2.42 4.76 -13.70
N LEU A 75 -2.81 3.88 -12.77
CA LEU A 75 -3.37 2.57 -13.09
C LEU A 75 -4.90 2.69 -13.10
N HIS A 76 -5.53 2.41 -14.24
CA HIS A 76 -6.97 2.52 -14.40
C HIS A 76 -7.63 1.18 -14.66
N LEU A 77 -8.35 0.65 -13.67
CA LEU A 77 -9.10 -0.62 -13.77
C LEU A 77 -10.48 -0.33 -14.38
N ALA A 78 -10.59 -0.44 -15.70
CA ALA A 78 -11.69 0.11 -16.50
C ALA A 78 -13.04 -0.63 -16.35
N SER A 79 -13.07 -1.76 -15.66
CA SER A 79 -14.27 -2.60 -15.55
C SER A 79 -14.39 -3.25 -14.17
N PRO A 80 -15.61 -3.48 -13.65
CA PRO A 80 -15.79 -4.32 -12.46
C PRO A 80 -15.37 -5.79 -12.67
N LYS A 81 -15.13 -6.20 -13.93
CA LYS A 81 -14.56 -7.51 -14.27
C LYS A 81 -13.03 -7.48 -14.43
N THR A 82 -12.37 -6.38 -14.12
CA THR A 82 -10.92 -6.29 -14.10
C THR A 82 -10.41 -6.76 -12.75
N LEU A 83 -9.53 -7.76 -12.76
CA LEU A 83 -8.87 -8.31 -11.59
C LEU A 83 -7.35 -8.20 -11.75
N LEU A 84 -6.72 -7.36 -10.95
CA LEU A 84 -5.27 -7.31 -10.79
C LEU A 84 -4.89 -8.21 -9.60
N ALA A 85 -4.45 -9.43 -9.91
CA ALA A 85 -4.20 -10.50 -8.95
C ALA A 85 -2.69 -10.57 -8.62
N PHE A 86 -2.33 -10.21 -7.40
CA PHE A 86 -0.96 -10.30 -6.90
C PHE A 86 -0.68 -11.72 -6.41
N THR A 87 0.37 -12.34 -6.96
CA THR A 87 0.73 -13.70 -6.59
C THR A 87 1.36 -13.76 -5.20
N PRO A 88 0.92 -14.66 -4.31
CA PRO A 88 1.60 -14.88 -3.03
C PRO A 88 2.82 -15.81 -3.16
N GLU A 89 3.01 -16.42 -4.33
CA GLU A 89 4.04 -17.40 -4.56
C GLU A 89 5.43 -16.78 -4.74
N GLU A 90 6.45 -17.48 -4.34
CA GLU A 90 7.85 -17.09 -4.49
C GLU A 90 8.14 -15.64 -4.09
N PRO A 91 7.87 -15.24 -2.82
CA PRO A 91 7.99 -13.84 -2.42
C PRO A 91 9.38 -13.25 -2.65
N GLU A 92 10.44 -14.03 -2.55
CA GLU A 92 11.81 -13.59 -2.80
C GLU A 92 12.04 -13.15 -4.26
N ARG A 93 11.29 -13.72 -5.20
CA ARG A 93 11.36 -13.39 -6.61
C ARG A 93 10.43 -12.28 -7.00
N ASN A 94 9.21 -12.32 -6.46
CA ASN A 94 8.11 -11.48 -6.92
C ASN A 94 8.00 -10.14 -6.16
N TYR A 95 8.68 -10.01 -5.00
CA TYR A 95 8.65 -8.83 -4.14
C TYR A 95 10.07 -8.42 -3.75
N PRO A 96 10.72 -7.55 -4.52
CA PRO A 96 12.09 -7.12 -4.24
C PRO A 96 12.19 -6.41 -2.87
N LEU A 97 13.37 -6.49 -2.25
CA LEU A 97 13.62 -5.74 -1.02
C LEU A 97 13.69 -4.24 -1.31
N VAL A 98 12.88 -3.49 -0.60
CA VAL A 98 12.82 -2.02 -0.70
C VAL A 98 12.86 -1.38 0.69
N LEU A 99 13.16 -0.09 0.73
CA LEU A 99 12.88 0.70 1.93
C LEU A 99 11.37 0.69 2.16
N SER A 100 10.96 0.17 3.29
CA SER A 100 9.58 0.02 3.72
C SER A 100 9.43 0.51 5.15
N HIS A 101 8.20 0.68 5.60
CA HIS A 101 7.86 0.79 7.01
C HIS A 101 7.01 -0.43 7.40
N TRP A 102 7.47 -1.15 8.38
CA TRP A 102 6.75 -2.29 8.92
C TRP A 102 6.29 -1.97 10.35
N GLU A 103 4.99 -2.00 10.59
CA GLU A 103 4.37 -1.48 11.82
C GLU A 103 4.94 -0.10 12.22
N ALA A 104 5.02 0.84 11.28
CA ALA A 104 5.56 2.19 11.46
C ALA A 104 7.04 2.26 11.85
N SER A 105 7.81 1.21 11.63
CA SER A 105 9.27 1.19 11.81
C SER A 105 9.97 1.06 10.45
N PRO A 106 10.88 1.97 10.09
CA PRO A 106 11.59 1.91 8.82
C PRO A 106 12.56 0.73 8.78
N CYS A 107 12.54 -0.02 7.69
CA CYS A 107 13.42 -1.17 7.42
C CYS A 107 13.47 -1.49 5.92
N TYR A 108 14.35 -2.37 5.52
CA TYR A 108 14.30 -3.01 4.21
C TYR A 108 13.55 -4.33 4.33
N ASN A 109 12.45 -4.46 3.60
CA ASN A 109 11.58 -5.64 3.60
C ASN A 109 11.09 -5.92 2.19
N TYR A 110 10.37 -7.03 2.00
CA TYR A 110 9.60 -7.26 0.78
C TYR A 110 8.78 -6.02 0.41
N SER A 111 8.85 -5.65 -0.86
CA SER A 111 8.02 -4.58 -1.41
C SER A 111 6.56 -4.80 -1.07
N ALA A 112 5.84 -3.74 -0.76
CA ALA A 112 4.38 -3.77 -0.84
C ALA A 112 3.94 -4.25 -2.24
N LEU A 113 2.75 -4.84 -2.32
CA LEU A 113 2.24 -5.37 -3.57
C LEU A 113 2.13 -4.25 -4.63
N LEU A 114 1.62 -3.11 -4.22
CA LEU A 114 1.66 -1.87 -4.99
C LEU A 114 2.46 -0.82 -4.21
N TYR A 115 3.59 -0.43 -4.77
CA TYR A 115 4.56 0.41 -4.10
C TYR A 115 4.88 1.68 -4.89
N ALA A 116 5.15 2.77 -4.19
CA ALA A 116 5.78 3.96 -4.76
C ALA A 116 6.69 4.62 -3.71
N ARG A 117 7.76 5.26 -4.17
CA ARG A 117 8.66 6.01 -3.31
C ARG A 117 9.17 7.25 -4.03
N ASP A 118 9.15 8.39 -3.30
CA ASP A 118 9.63 9.67 -3.80
C ASP A 118 8.97 10.07 -5.14
N ALA A 119 7.69 9.65 -5.34
CA ALA A 119 6.92 9.90 -6.55
C ALA A 119 5.87 10.98 -6.34
N HIS A 120 5.42 11.59 -7.41
CA HIS A 120 4.34 12.56 -7.40
C HIS A 120 3.35 12.32 -8.53
N ASP A 121 2.12 12.79 -8.37
CA ASP A 121 1.09 12.67 -9.39
C ASP A 121 0.83 11.21 -9.77
N ILE A 122 0.48 10.40 -8.79
CA ILE A 122 0.17 8.98 -8.97
C ILE A 122 -1.28 8.69 -8.64
N ALA A 123 -1.89 7.78 -9.41
CA ALA A 123 -3.26 7.38 -9.16
C ALA A 123 -3.51 5.90 -9.38
N VAL A 124 -4.53 5.38 -8.66
CA VAL A 124 -5.16 4.08 -8.90
C VAL A 124 -6.66 4.31 -8.94
N THR A 125 -7.28 4.10 -10.09
CA THR A 125 -8.69 4.46 -10.30
C THR A 125 -9.46 3.37 -11.02
N GLY A 126 -10.74 3.59 -11.19
CA GLY A 126 -11.63 2.69 -11.90
C GLY A 126 -12.49 1.87 -10.95
N CYS A 127 -13.09 0.78 -11.44
CA CYS A 127 -14.06 -0.01 -10.69
C CYS A 127 -13.70 -1.50 -10.59
N GLY A 128 -12.45 -1.85 -10.86
CA GLY A 128 -11.93 -3.21 -10.74
C GLY A 128 -11.44 -3.53 -9.33
N THR A 129 -10.90 -4.74 -9.18
CA THR A 129 -10.38 -5.28 -7.93
C THR A 129 -8.87 -5.49 -8.00
N LEU A 130 -8.18 -5.07 -6.95
CA LEU A 130 -6.83 -5.49 -6.63
C LEU A 130 -6.94 -6.60 -5.57
N ASP A 131 -6.44 -7.79 -5.86
CA ASP A 131 -6.46 -8.94 -4.96
C ASP A 131 -5.04 -9.28 -4.52
N GLY A 132 -4.79 -9.21 -3.21
CA GLY A 132 -3.49 -9.47 -2.61
C GLY A 132 -3.13 -10.92 -2.46
N GLY A 133 -4.05 -11.83 -2.78
CA GLY A 133 -3.83 -13.28 -2.74
C GLY A 133 -3.54 -13.85 -1.37
N ALA A 134 -3.85 -13.11 -0.30
CA ALA A 134 -3.63 -13.58 1.06
C ALA A 134 -4.79 -14.46 1.53
N ASP A 135 -4.44 -15.56 2.14
CA ASP A 135 -5.35 -16.51 2.76
C ASP A 135 -4.64 -17.30 3.90
N ARG A 136 -5.28 -18.38 4.36
CA ARG A 136 -4.74 -19.23 5.44
C ARG A 136 -3.45 -19.94 5.10
N ASP A 137 -3.18 -20.17 3.82
CA ASP A 137 -2.00 -20.89 3.33
C ASP A 137 -0.93 -19.90 2.80
N HIS A 138 -1.33 -18.66 2.54
CA HIS A 138 -0.50 -17.64 1.94
C HIS A 138 -0.52 -16.35 2.77
N TRP A 139 0.62 -15.80 3.10
CA TRP A 139 0.87 -14.60 3.88
C TRP A 139 0.33 -14.65 5.31
N TRP A 140 -0.97 -14.97 5.54
CA TRP A 140 -1.55 -14.98 6.87
C TRP A 140 -0.97 -16.07 7.77
N ASN A 141 -0.54 -17.19 7.20
CA ASN A 141 0.14 -18.26 7.92
C ASN A 141 1.52 -17.86 8.50
N TRP A 142 2.06 -16.71 8.11
CA TRP A 142 3.27 -16.17 8.73
C TRP A 142 3.01 -15.60 10.12
N HIS A 143 1.76 -15.30 10.43
CA HIS A 143 1.28 -14.93 11.75
C HIS A 143 0.38 -16.05 12.29
N HIS A 144 0.50 -16.39 13.59
CA HIS A 144 -0.27 -17.49 14.20
C HIS A 144 -1.77 -17.17 14.33
N GLN A 145 -2.15 -15.90 14.28
CA GLN A 145 -3.52 -15.44 14.41
C GLN A 145 -4.17 -15.37 13.04
N VAL A 146 -4.81 -16.45 12.62
CA VAL A 146 -5.65 -16.51 11.43
C VAL A 146 -7.11 -16.53 11.92
N GLU A 147 -8.02 -15.88 11.16
CA GLU A 147 -9.46 -15.82 11.44
C GLU A 147 -10.01 -17.09 12.08
N ASP A 148 -10.73 -16.97 13.21
CA ASP A 148 -11.43 -18.03 13.95
C ASP A 148 -10.56 -19.24 14.39
N SER A 149 -9.31 -19.26 14.09
CA SER A 149 -8.40 -20.35 14.47
C SER A 149 -7.12 -19.84 15.10
N TRP A 150 -7.24 -19.15 16.24
CA TRP A 150 -6.10 -19.01 17.11
C TRP A 150 -5.68 -20.41 17.57
N SER A 151 -4.64 -20.94 16.96
CA SER A 151 -4.05 -22.21 17.33
C SER A 151 -2.73 -21.92 18.04
N ALA A 152 -2.67 -22.19 19.34
CA ALA A 152 -1.43 -22.13 20.11
C ALA A 152 -0.34 -23.06 19.53
N ASP A 153 -0.73 -24.02 18.70
CA ASP A 153 0.13 -25.04 18.11
C ASP A 153 0.80 -24.59 16.80
N LYS A 154 0.38 -23.44 16.20
CA LYS A 154 1.02 -22.91 15.00
C LYS A 154 2.08 -21.87 15.38
N PRO A 155 3.33 -22.00 14.89
CA PRO A 155 4.37 -21.03 15.18
C PRO A 155 4.05 -19.67 14.53
N ASP A 156 4.26 -18.58 15.28
CA ASP A 156 4.30 -17.23 14.72
C ASP A 156 5.66 -17.04 14.04
N LEU A 157 5.71 -17.28 12.74
CA LEU A 157 6.95 -17.21 11.97
C LEU A 157 7.56 -15.80 11.94
N GLN A 158 6.73 -14.76 11.97
CA GLN A 158 7.19 -13.36 11.94
C GLN A 158 7.65 -12.84 13.31
N LEU A 159 7.32 -13.50 14.42
CA LEU A 159 7.54 -12.99 15.78
C LEU A 159 9.00 -12.65 16.07
N ALA A 160 9.93 -13.50 15.62
CA ALA A 160 11.37 -13.28 15.83
C ALA A 160 11.84 -12.00 15.10
N ALA A 161 11.45 -11.82 13.83
CA ALA A 161 11.81 -10.66 13.04
C ALA A 161 11.12 -9.39 13.56
N ARG A 162 9.85 -9.47 13.97
CA ARG A 162 9.13 -8.37 14.62
C ARG A 162 9.84 -7.88 15.88
N LYS A 163 10.27 -8.80 16.76
CA LYS A 163 11.03 -8.46 17.98
C LYS A 163 12.40 -7.87 17.63
N ALA A 164 13.07 -8.40 16.60
CA ALA A 164 14.36 -7.89 16.15
C ALA A 164 14.24 -6.46 15.62
N LEU A 165 13.26 -6.18 14.76
CA LEU A 165 13.03 -4.83 14.22
C LEU A 165 12.72 -3.82 15.33
N ARG A 166 11.87 -4.17 16.29
CA ARG A 166 11.57 -3.30 17.44
C ARG A 166 12.81 -3.01 18.30
N ARG A 167 13.62 -4.02 18.55
CA ARG A 167 14.88 -3.86 19.26
C ARG A 167 15.85 -2.97 18.48
N MET A 168 16.04 -3.21 17.18
CA MET A 168 16.89 -2.38 16.32
C MET A 168 16.44 -0.90 16.31
N ASN A 169 15.11 -0.66 16.33
CA ASN A 169 14.57 0.69 16.44
C ASN A 169 14.98 1.34 17.77
N GLU A 170 14.73 0.70 18.91
CA GLU A 170 15.09 1.26 20.23
C GLU A 170 16.61 1.43 20.43
N GLU A 171 17.43 0.52 19.93
CA GLU A 171 18.89 0.59 19.98
C GLU A 171 19.47 1.63 18.98
N GLY A 172 18.66 2.10 18.04
CA GLY A 172 19.07 3.07 17.03
C GLY A 172 19.99 2.50 15.96
N VAL A 173 19.84 1.22 15.65
CA VAL A 173 20.54 0.61 14.52
C VAL A 173 20.20 1.36 13.23
N PRO A 174 21.16 1.73 12.39
CA PRO A 174 20.90 2.44 11.14
C PRO A 174 19.90 1.69 10.24
N VAL A 175 18.96 2.40 9.61
CA VAL A 175 17.92 1.80 8.75
C VAL A 175 18.51 0.90 7.65
N PRO A 176 19.62 1.24 6.97
CA PRO A 176 20.24 0.36 5.98
C PRO A 176 20.69 -1.01 6.50
N GLU A 177 20.85 -1.15 7.81
CA GLU A 177 21.25 -2.40 8.47
C GLU A 177 20.04 -3.24 8.90
N ARG A 178 18.82 -2.68 8.86
CA ARG A 178 17.57 -3.36 9.21
C ARG A 178 17.02 -4.08 7.98
N ILE A 179 17.63 -5.21 7.63
CA ILE A 179 17.30 -5.95 6.42
C ILE A 179 16.48 -7.19 6.81
N PHE A 180 15.28 -7.25 6.28
CA PHE A 180 14.34 -8.35 6.43
C PHE A 180 13.92 -8.83 5.04
N GLY A 181 13.48 -10.06 4.92
CA GLY A 181 13.12 -10.67 3.64
C GLY A 181 13.15 -12.17 3.83
N ARG A 182 13.88 -12.89 3.01
CA ARG A 182 13.96 -14.37 3.09
C ARG A 182 14.27 -14.85 4.51
N GLY A 183 13.39 -15.70 5.05
CA GLY A 183 13.53 -16.28 6.39
C GLY A 183 13.07 -15.39 7.54
N HIS A 184 12.58 -14.19 7.28
CA HIS A 184 12.11 -13.26 8.33
C HIS A 184 10.59 -13.14 8.44
N PHE A 185 9.85 -13.49 7.41
CA PHE A 185 8.39 -13.60 7.40
C PHE A 185 7.64 -12.32 7.80
N LEU A 186 8.22 -11.14 7.62
CA LEU A 186 7.49 -9.90 7.78
C LEU A 186 6.60 -9.68 6.55
N ARG A 187 5.29 -9.82 6.72
CA ARG A 187 4.30 -9.68 5.65
C ARG A 187 4.34 -8.27 5.05
N PRO A 188 4.36 -8.11 3.72
CA PRO A 188 4.31 -6.77 3.12
C PRO A 188 2.93 -6.13 3.30
N ASN A 189 2.88 -4.79 3.28
CA ASN A 189 1.62 -4.07 3.14
C ASN A 189 1.05 -4.28 1.71
N PHE A 190 -0.25 -4.08 1.50
CA PHE A 190 -0.81 -4.16 0.16
C PHE A 190 -0.37 -2.95 -0.67
N VAL A 191 -0.82 -1.76 -0.31
CA VAL A 191 -0.43 -0.50 -0.95
C VAL A 191 0.40 0.31 0.01
N GLN A 192 1.66 0.57 -0.34
CA GLN A 192 2.51 1.44 0.47
C GLN A 192 3.19 2.50 -0.41
N PHE A 193 2.90 3.76 -0.13
CA PHE A 193 3.50 4.89 -0.81
C PHE A 193 4.35 5.69 0.19
N LEU A 194 5.65 5.81 -0.08
CA LEU A 194 6.61 6.51 0.77
C LEU A 194 6.97 7.87 0.17
N ARG A 195 6.77 8.93 0.94
CA ARG A 195 7.15 10.31 0.56
C ARG A 195 6.62 10.71 -0.82
N CYS A 196 5.37 10.31 -1.10
CA CYS A 196 4.72 10.66 -2.34
C CYS A 196 3.85 11.92 -2.19
N GLU A 197 3.62 12.62 -3.30
CA GLU A 197 2.82 13.83 -3.32
C GLU A 197 1.74 13.77 -4.41
N ARG A 198 0.55 14.29 -4.11
CA ARG A 198 -0.63 14.25 -4.98
C ARG A 198 -0.97 12.83 -5.43
N VAL A 199 -1.53 12.11 -4.48
CA VAL A 199 -1.91 10.69 -4.60
C VAL A 199 -3.43 10.58 -4.66
N LEU A 200 -3.95 9.79 -5.58
CA LEU A 200 -5.37 9.46 -5.69
C LEU A 200 -5.58 7.96 -5.74
N LEU A 201 -6.44 7.44 -4.83
CA LEU A 201 -7.04 6.13 -4.98
C LEU A 201 -8.55 6.32 -5.06
N GLN A 202 -9.19 5.81 -6.12
CA GLN A 202 -10.60 6.10 -6.37
C GLN A 202 -11.38 4.90 -6.90
N VAL A 203 -12.44 4.54 -6.18
CA VAL A 203 -13.51 3.57 -6.52
C VAL A 203 -13.06 2.10 -6.65
N VAL A 204 -11.78 1.80 -6.62
CA VAL A 204 -11.27 0.41 -6.66
C VAL A 204 -11.59 -0.37 -5.38
N THR A 205 -11.63 -1.69 -5.51
CA THR A 205 -11.71 -2.63 -4.39
C THR A 205 -10.34 -3.20 -4.07
N LEU A 206 -9.96 -3.22 -2.79
CA LEU A 206 -8.81 -3.96 -2.27
C LEU A 206 -9.32 -5.19 -1.51
N HIS A 207 -8.77 -6.36 -1.81
CA HIS A 207 -9.20 -7.63 -1.25
C HIS A 207 -7.99 -8.50 -0.87
N ASN A 208 -8.12 -9.34 0.17
CA ASN A 208 -7.10 -10.32 0.58
C ASN A 208 -5.70 -9.72 0.78
N SER A 209 -5.57 -8.71 1.63
CA SER A 209 -4.30 -8.07 1.94
C SER A 209 -3.39 -8.96 2.78
N PRO A 210 -2.07 -9.00 2.52
CA PRO A 210 -1.14 -9.67 3.42
C PRO A 210 -1.08 -9.07 4.83
N MET A 211 -1.14 -7.73 4.93
CA MET A 211 -1.08 -6.95 6.16
C MET A 211 -1.93 -5.68 6.03
N TRP A 212 -1.48 -4.52 6.44
CA TRP A 212 -2.17 -3.24 6.26
C TRP A 212 -2.55 -3.01 4.80
N GLN A 213 -3.79 -2.63 4.54
CA GLN A 213 -4.28 -2.53 3.17
C GLN A 213 -3.77 -1.27 2.48
N LEU A 214 -3.90 -0.10 3.10
CA LEU A 214 -3.45 1.17 2.54
C LEU A 214 -2.60 1.93 3.56
N ASN A 215 -1.30 2.06 3.26
CA ASN A 215 -0.34 2.71 4.14
C ASN A 215 0.46 3.80 3.41
N PRO A 216 -0.07 5.02 3.28
CA PRO A 216 0.72 6.17 2.86
C PRO A 216 1.63 6.60 4.01
N VAL A 217 2.93 6.77 3.73
CA VAL A 217 3.97 7.13 4.71
C VAL A 217 4.62 8.44 4.30
N GLN A 218 4.57 9.46 5.16
CA GLN A 218 5.14 10.78 4.90
C GLN A 218 4.66 11.40 3.57
N CYS A 219 3.44 11.06 3.16
CA CYS A 219 2.83 11.57 1.93
C CYS A 219 2.13 12.91 2.14
N ARG A 220 1.93 13.65 1.04
CA ARG A 220 1.19 14.91 1.01
C ARG A 220 0.10 14.88 -0.05
N SER A 221 -1.05 15.49 0.25
CA SER A 221 -2.19 15.54 -0.68
C SER A 221 -2.62 14.14 -1.13
N VAL A 222 -3.12 13.34 -0.19
CA VAL A 222 -3.62 11.99 -0.45
C VAL A 222 -5.14 12.00 -0.46
N ILE A 223 -5.73 11.56 -1.54
CA ILE A 223 -7.18 11.43 -1.71
C ILE A 223 -7.54 9.95 -1.82
N VAL A 224 -8.40 9.48 -0.92
CA VAL A 224 -8.96 8.13 -0.90
C VAL A 224 -10.48 8.27 -1.00
N ASP A 225 -11.04 7.97 -2.16
CA ASP A 225 -12.43 8.27 -2.47
C ASP A 225 -13.18 7.05 -3.00
N GLY A 226 -14.21 6.62 -2.30
CA GLY A 226 -15.11 5.58 -2.75
C GLY A 226 -14.51 4.17 -2.80
N LEU A 227 -13.41 3.90 -2.09
CA LEU A 227 -12.82 2.57 -2.04
C LEU A 227 -13.68 1.60 -1.23
N THR A 228 -13.61 0.32 -1.63
CA THR A 228 -13.99 -0.81 -0.78
C THR A 228 -12.72 -1.54 -0.35
N LEU A 229 -12.51 -1.62 0.95
CA LEU A 229 -11.40 -2.36 1.55
C LEU A 229 -11.99 -3.53 2.33
N SER A 230 -11.70 -4.76 1.88
CA SER A 230 -12.26 -5.98 2.46
C SER A 230 -11.19 -7.04 2.60
N SER A 231 -10.70 -7.23 3.83
CA SER A 231 -9.68 -8.23 4.16
C SER A 231 -9.68 -8.52 5.66
N HIS A 232 -9.66 -9.81 6.04
CA HIS A 232 -9.90 -10.23 7.42
C HIS A 232 -8.74 -11.03 8.05
N GLY A 233 -7.54 -10.91 7.53
CA GLY A 233 -6.34 -11.46 8.19
C GLY A 233 -5.88 -10.60 9.38
N ALA A 234 -4.93 -11.13 10.14
CA ALA A 234 -4.31 -10.39 11.23
C ALA A 234 -3.63 -9.11 10.72
N ASN A 235 -3.82 -7.99 11.44
CA ASN A 235 -3.30 -6.66 11.06
C ASN A 235 -3.77 -6.22 9.66
N ASN A 236 -4.97 -6.60 9.26
CA ASN A 236 -5.57 -6.12 8.02
C ASN A 236 -6.30 -4.79 8.27
N ASP A 237 -5.56 -3.80 8.83
CA ASP A 237 -6.05 -2.44 8.97
C ASP A 237 -6.41 -1.87 7.58
N GLY A 238 -7.46 -1.08 7.50
CA GLY A 238 -7.94 -0.55 6.22
C GLY A 238 -7.07 0.56 5.66
N CYS A 239 -6.88 1.63 6.41
CA CYS A 239 -6.04 2.75 5.97
C CYS A 239 -5.25 3.33 7.13
N ASP A 240 -3.93 3.26 7.04
CA ASP A 240 -2.98 3.70 8.04
C ASP A 240 -2.08 4.83 7.51
N PRO A 241 -2.56 6.07 7.49
CA PRO A 241 -1.70 7.21 7.18
C PRO A 241 -0.64 7.36 8.27
N GLU A 242 0.64 7.33 7.87
CA GLU A 242 1.78 7.50 8.76
C GLU A 242 2.51 8.80 8.47
N SER A 243 2.56 9.71 9.45
CA SER A 243 3.28 10.98 9.32
C SER A 243 2.91 11.78 8.06
N CYS A 244 1.67 11.68 7.63
CA CYS A 244 1.14 12.31 6.42
C CYS A 244 0.57 13.70 6.69
N SER A 245 0.48 14.52 5.65
CA SER A 245 -0.24 15.79 5.68
C SER A 245 -1.24 15.93 4.53
N GLY A 246 -2.44 16.42 4.84
CA GLY A 246 -3.48 16.58 3.83
C GLY A 246 -3.99 15.24 3.28
N VAL A 247 -4.50 14.37 4.14
CA VAL A 247 -5.16 13.11 3.76
C VAL A 247 -6.67 13.30 3.82
N TRP A 248 -7.35 12.97 2.73
CA TRP A 248 -8.80 13.05 2.62
C TRP A 248 -9.40 11.70 2.26
N ILE A 249 -9.97 11.03 3.26
CA ILE A 249 -10.67 9.75 3.10
C ILE A 249 -12.17 10.05 3.09
N LYS A 250 -12.87 9.62 2.03
CA LYS A 250 -14.31 9.86 1.89
C LYS A 250 -14.99 8.75 1.09
N ASN A 251 -16.30 8.56 1.36
CA ASN A 251 -17.17 7.64 0.63
C ASN A 251 -16.68 6.18 0.61
N CYS A 252 -15.77 5.80 1.50
CA CYS A 252 -15.15 4.48 1.55
C CYS A 252 -15.97 3.51 2.40
N ARG A 253 -15.87 2.23 2.06
CA ARG A 253 -16.38 1.11 2.84
C ARG A 253 -15.21 0.31 3.38
N PHE A 254 -15.17 0.12 4.69
CA PHE A 254 -14.20 -0.70 5.38
C PHE A 254 -14.88 -1.93 5.97
N ASP A 255 -14.30 -3.09 5.69
CA ASP A 255 -14.69 -4.40 6.21
C ASP A 255 -13.39 -5.18 6.47
N THR A 256 -12.82 -4.97 7.65
CA THR A 256 -11.40 -5.22 7.95
C THR A 256 -11.23 -6.10 9.18
N GLY A 257 -10.19 -6.91 9.20
CA GLY A 257 -9.83 -7.78 10.32
C GLY A 257 -9.14 -7.05 11.48
N ASP A 258 -8.84 -5.75 11.34
CA ASP A 258 -8.26 -4.89 12.36
C ASP A 258 -8.83 -3.46 12.19
N ASP A 259 -8.16 -2.40 12.61
CA ASP A 259 -8.64 -1.02 12.55
C ASP A 259 -9.09 -0.60 11.14
N CYS A 260 -10.25 0.04 11.01
CA CYS A 260 -10.68 0.62 9.73
C CYS A 260 -9.74 1.75 9.28
N ILE A 261 -9.41 2.67 10.19
CA ILE A 261 -8.48 3.78 9.95
C ILE A 261 -7.66 3.98 11.23
N SER A 262 -6.33 3.97 11.10
CA SER A 262 -5.44 4.19 12.23
C SER A 262 -4.32 5.18 11.88
N LEU A 263 -4.31 6.33 12.55
CA LEU A 263 -3.28 7.35 12.33
C LEU A 263 -1.98 6.96 13.04
N LYS A 264 -0.91 6.89 12.29
CA LYS A 264 0.42 6.55 12.78
C LYS A 264 1.36 7.77 12.65
N SER A 265 2.35 7.88 13.54
CA SER A 265 3.37 8.96 13.51
C SER A 265 4.75 8.39 13.80
N GLY A 266 5.09 7.29 13.13
CA GLY A 266 6.27 6.49 13.42
C GLY A 266 6.09 5.65 14.69
N ARG A 267 7.13 4.90 15.06
CA ARG A 267 7.14 4.01 16.22
C ARG A 267 8.38 4.20 17.06
N ASP A 268 8.21 4.06 18.36
CA ASP A 268 9.26 3.96 19.37
C ASP A 268 10.30 5.10 19.26
N ARG A 269 11.60 4.79 19.31
CA ARG A 269 12.68 5.77 19.23
C ARG A 269 12.69 6.52 17.89
N ASP A 270 12.54 5.82 16.77
CA ASP A 270 12.57 6.46 15.46
C ASP A 270 11.43 7.46 15.30
N GLY A 271 10.22 7.12 15.74
CA GLY A 271 9.08 8.03 15.73
C GLY A 271 9.30 9.27 16.55
N ARG A 272 9.87 9.11 17.76
CA ARG A 272 10.21 10.24 18.65
C ARG A 272 11.29 11.15 18.04
N LEU A 273 12.29 10.56 17.41
CA LEU A 273 13.39 11.33 16.79
C LEU A 273 12.97 12.01 15.48
N ALA A 274 12.20 11.33 14.64
CA ALA A 274 11.68 11.91 13.41
C ALA A 274 10.76 13.09 13.70
N ASN A 275 9.93 12.98 14.76
CA ASN A 275 9.00 14.02 15.20
C ASN A 275 8.14 14.58 14.05
N ILE A 276 7.64 13.69 13.18
CA ILE A 276 6.77 14.03 12.06
C ILE A 276 5.36 13.50 12.37
N PRO A 277 4.48 14.31 12.97
CA PRO A 277 3.10 13.90 13.22
C PRO A 277 2.29 13.88 11.93
N CYS A 278 1.17 13.15 11.93
CA CYS A 278 0.12 13.40 10.97
C CYS A 278 -0.42 14.82 11.17
N ALA A 279 -0.54 15.59 10.09
CA ALA A 279 -0.97 16.98 10.10
C ALA A 279 -2.03 17.28 9.03
N ALA A 280 -2.83 18.32 9.30
CA ALA A 280 -3.87 18.82 8.39
C ALA A 280 -3.38 20.01 7.54
#